data_1eca0742f64f87e0df0b224a2f623786
#
_entry.id   1eca0742f64f87e0df0b224a2f623786
#
_cell.length_a   1.000
_cell.length_b   1.000
_cell.length_c   1.000
_cell.angle_alpha   90.00
_cell.angle_beta   90.00
_cell.angle_gamma   90.00
#
_symmetry.space_group_name_H-M   'P 1'
#
loop_
_entity.id
_entity.type
_entity.pdbx_description
1 polymer ?
#
loop_
_entity_poly.entity_id
_entity_poly.type
_entity_poly.pdbx_seq_one_letter_code
_entity_poly.pdbx_strand_id
1 'polypeptide(L)'
;STLILTLFPYTTLFRSPMRDVFTALREMVDVHSELEVVYPVHLSPAVQEAAKDILSSHERIHLIEPLDVLDFHNLASRSYFIMTDSGGVQEEAPSLGKPVLVLRDTTERPEGVRAGTLKLVGTDPNRVKEAMTALLTDEKLYKDMSQAPNPYGDGKASERIVQAIQHYYGLTEAVSEFREGDEA
;
A
#
# COMPACT_ATOMS: atom_id res chain seq x y z
N SER A 1 -3.69 0.35 19.59
CA SER A 1 -2.53 0.62 18.73
C SER A 1 -2.98 0.87 17.30
N THR A 2 -2.30 1.77 16.61
CA THR A 2 -2.50 2.05 15.18
C THR A 2 -1.48 1.26 14.39
N LEU A 3 -1.91 0.23 13.68
CA LEU A 3 -1.03 -0.66 12.93
C LEU A 3 -0.72 -0.09 11.56
N ILE A 4 0.56 0.05 11.25
CA ILE A 4 1.07 0.38 9.91
C ILE A 4 1.70 -0.86 9.31
N LEU A 5 1.28 -1.22 8.09
CA LEU A 5 1.94 -2.24 7.30
C LEU A 5 2.91 -1.57 6.32
N THR A 6 4.15 -2.03 6.29
CA THR A 6 5.12 -1.56 5.30
C THR A 6 5.59 -2.71 4.43
N LEU A 7 5.76 -2.47 3.13
CA LEU A 7 6.31 -3.44 2.20
C LEU A 7 7.21 -2.75 1.18
N PHE A 8 8.49 -3.12 1.19
CA PHE A 8 9.50 -2.59 0.27
C PHE A 8 10.08 -3.72 -0.59
N PRO A 9 9.56 -3.97 -1.78
CA PRO A 9 10.23 -4.83 -2.73
C PRO A 9 11.51 -4.16 -3.27
N TYR A 10 12.49 -4.96 -3.52
CA TYR A 10 13.89 -4.64 -3.81
C TYR A 10 14.19 -3.61 -4.92
N THR A 11 13.26 -3.26 -5.78
CA THR A 11 13.58 -2.77 -7.13
C THR A 11 13.79 -1.26 -7.27
N THR A 12 13.41 -0.42 -6.30
CA THR A 12 13.39 1.04 -6.50
C THR A 12 14.20 1.85 -5.49
N LEU A 13 14.44 1.33 -4.31
CA LEU A 13 15.13 2.05 -3.24
C LEU A 13 16.58 1.54 -3.09
N PHE A 14 17.52 2.15 -3.80
CA PHE A 14 18.95 1.90 -3.57
C PHE A 14 19.39 2.47 -2.22
N ARG A 15 20.11 1.67 -1.46
CA ARG A 15 20.74 1.85 -0.13
C ARG A 15 20.45 3.15 0.66
N SER A 16 20.70 4.37 0.13
CA SER A 16 20.51 5.61 0.88
C SER A 16 19.01 5.96 1.05
N PRO A 17 18.18 6.06 0.01
CA PRO A 17 16.77 6.42 0.16
C PRO A 17 15.98 5.45 1.04
N MET A 18 16.30 4.16 1.01
CA MET A 18 15.67 3.16 1.88
C MET A 18 16.01 3.39 3.36
N ARG A 19 17.27 3.70 3.66
CA ARG A 19 17.71 4.01 5.03
C ARG A 19 17.05 5.29 5.55
N ASP A 20 16.90 6.28 4.69
CA ASP A 20 16.22 7.54 5.02
C ASP A 20 14.74 7.32 5.38
N VAL A 21 14.04 6.48 4.59
CA VAL A 21 12.65 6.08 4.90
C VAL A 21 12.56 5.28 6.21
N PHE A 22 13.48 4.33 6.44
CA PHE A 22 13.50 3.57 7.69
C PHE A 22 13.77 4.45 8.91
N THR A 23 14.65 5.44 8.76
CA THR A 23 14.91 6.42 9.82
C THR A 23 13.66 7.26 10.10
N ALA A 24 12.99 7.76 9.06
CA ALA A 24 11.75 8.51 9.21
C ALA A 24 10.65 7.66 9.90
N LEU A 25 10.50 6.40 9.49
CA LEU A 25 9.54 5.47 10.09
C LEU A 25 9.84 5.25 11.59
N ARG A 26 11.12 5.04 11.94
CA ARG A 26 11.56 4.89 13.31
C ARG A 26 11.24 6.12 14.15
N GLU A 27 11.61 7.30 13.66
CA GLU A 27 11.32 8.57 14.35
C GLU A 27 9.81 8.77 14.58
N MET A 28 8.97 8.39 13.63
CA MET A 28 7.52 8.46 13.79
C MET A 28 7.01 7.53 14.89
N VAL A 29 7.53 6.30 14.97
CA VAL A 29 7.15 5.36 16.04
C VAL A 29 7.69 5.83 17.41
N ASP A 30 8.85 6.47 17.46
CA ASP A 30 9.39 7.05 18.70
C ASP A 30 8.50 8.18 19.23
N VAL A 31 7.96 9.03 18.36
CA VAL A 31 7.10 10.18 18.73
C VAL A 31 5.66 9.77 19.03
N HIS A 32 5.11 8.80 18.31
CA HIS A 32 3.73 8.34 18.42
C HIS A 32 3.64 7.00 19.16
N SER A 33 3.33 7.04 20.45
CA SER A 33 3.30 5.85 21.31
C SER A 33 2.23 4.82 20.93
N GLU A 34 1.20 5.23 20.19
CA GLU A 34 0.12 4.39 19.69
C GLU A 34 0.49 3.62 18.43
N LEU A 35 1.56 3.99 17.73
CA LEU A 35 1.95 3.36 16.48
C LEU A 35 2.64 2.01 16.71
N GLU A 36 2.22 1.04 15.91
CA GLU A 36 2.92 -0.21 15.70
C GLU A 36 3.16 -0.42 14.21
N VAL A 37 4.31 -0.94 13.86
CA VAL A 37 4.71 -1.22 12.47
C VAL A 37 4.97 -2.70 12.31
N VAL A 38 4.36 -3.30 11.30
CA VAL A 38 4.73 -4.65 10.84
C VAL A 38 5.38 -4.53 9.48
N TYR A 39 6.55 -5.08 9.36
CA TYR A 39 7.32 -5.08 8.12
C TYR A 39 7.74 -6.50 7.71
N PRO A 40 7.03 -7.12 6.75
CA PRO A 40 7.51 -8.32 6.06
C PRO A 40 8.77 -7.98 5.26
N VAL A 41 9.93 -8.39 5.77
CA VAL A 41 11.23 -7.97 5.23
C VAL A 41 11.58 -8.76 3.99
N HIS A 42 11.85 -8.06 2.90
CA HIS A 42 12.30 -8.69 1.66
C HIS A 42 13.62 -9.46 1.85
N LEU A 43 13.76 -10.64 1.21
CA LEU A 43 14.89 -11.54 1.39
C LEU A 43 16.23 -11.02 0.86
N SER A 44 16.27 -9.87 0.18
CA SER A 44 17.52 -9.25 -0.26
C SER A 44 18.42 -8.91 0.92
N PRO A 45 19.70 -9.31 0.90
CA PRO A 45 20.64 -9.01 1.99
C PRO A 45 20.76 -7.53 2.30
N ALA A 46 20.71 -6.65 1.29
CA ALA A 46 20.80 -5.20 1.48
C ALA A 46 19.60 -4.62 2.22
N VAL A 47 18.39 -5.18 1.99
CA VAL A 47 17.16 -4.78 2.71
C VAL A 47 17.21 -5.29 4.13
N GLN A 48 17.59 -6.57 4.32
CA GLN A 48 17.69 -7.18 5.66
C GLN A 48 18.71 -6.46 6.54
N GLU A 49 19.89 -6.12 5.99
CA GLU A 49 20.93 -5.37 6.71
C GLU A 49 20.39 -4.00 7.16
N ALA A 50 19.82 -3.23 6.25
CA ALA A 50 19.30 -1.89 6.56
C ALA A 50 18.14 -1.93 7.57
N ALA A 51 17.20 -2.87 7.40
CA ALA A 51 16.09 -3.06 8.34
C ALA A 51 16.59 -3.45 9.72
N LYS A 52 17.52 -4.39 9.80
CA LYS A 52 18.13 -4.82 11.06
C LYS A 52 18.85 -3.68 11.77
N ASP A 53 19.66 -2.92 11.03
CA ASP A 53 20.44 -1.81 11.60
C ASP A 53 19.56 -0.72 12.22
N ILE A 54 18.46 -0.36 11.54
CA ILE A 54 17.69 0.83 11.90
C ILE A 54 16.45 0.48 12.73
N LEU A 55 15.79 -0.64 12.41
CA LEU A 55 14.46 -0.94 12.92
C LEU A 55 14.42 -2.01 14.02
N SER A 56 15.38 -2.95 14.05
CA SER A 56 15.28 -4.16 14.88
C SER A 56 15.32 -3.91 16.41
N SER A 57 15.80 -2.76 16.85
CA SER A 57 15.93 -2.46 18.29
C SER A 57 14.69 -1.79 18.89
N HIS A 58 13.60 -1.65 18.14
CA HIS A 58 12.40 -0.98 18.61
C HIS A 58 11.27 -1.99 18.87
N GLU A 59 10.71 -2.03 20.08
CA GLU A 59 9.70 -3.01 20.52
C GLU A 59 8.38 -2.97 19.74
N ARG A 60 8.04 -1.81 19.16
CA ARG A 60 6.81 -1.59 18.37
C ARG A 60 7.04 -1.67 16.85
N ILE A 61 8.21 -2.12 16.42
CA ILE A 61 8.53 -2.38 15.02
C ILE A 61 8.83 -3.87 14.85
N HIS A 62 7.93 -4.58 14.19
CA HIS A 62 7.97 -6.02 14.04
C HIS A 62 8.52 -6.38 12.65
N LEU A 63 9.78 -6.79 12.60
CA LEU A 63 10.38 -7.34 11.40
C LEU A 63 10.03 -8.82 11.31
N ILE A 64 9.30 -9.21 10.25
CA ILE A 64 8.83 -10.58 10.07
C ILE A 64 9.30 -11.13 8.72
N GLU A 65 9.23 -12.44 8.56
CA GLU A 65 9.44 -13.11 7.28
C GLU A 65 8.37 -12.69 6.26
N PRO A 66 8.68 -12.75 4.94
CA PRO A 66 7.67 -12.54 3.91
C PRO A 66 6.47 -13.45 4.11
N LEU A 67 5.28 -12.87 3.95
CA LEU A 67 4.02 -13.57 4.13
C LEU A 67 3.53 -14.18 2.80
N ASP A 68 2.75 -15.24 2.88
CA ASP A 68 1.93 -15.66 1.75
C ASP A 68 0.80 -14.65 1.48
N VAL A 69 0.12 -14.82 0.35
CA VAL A 69 -0.90 -13.86 -0.11
C VAL A 69 -2.08 -13.73 0.86
N LEU A 70 -2.50 -14.82 1.50
CA LEU A 70 -3.65 -14.81 2.41
C LEU A 70 -3.30 -14.09 3.71
N ASP A 71 -2.15 -14.41 4.29
CA ASP A 71 -1.67 -13.77 5.51
C ASP A 71 -1.36 -12.30 5.29
N PHE A 72 -0.77 -11.95 4.13
CA PHE A 72 -0.53 -10.57 3.75
C PHE A 72 -1.83 -9.76 3.67
N HIS A 73 -2.85 -10.25 2.96
CA HIS A 73 -4.14 -9.56 2.84
C HIS A 73 -4.87 -9.46 4.19
N ASN A 74 -4.80 -10.51 5.02
CA ASN A 74 -5.35 -10.46 6.37
C ASN A 74 -4.68 -9.39 7.25
N LEU A 75 -3.36 -9.24 7.16
CA LEU A 75 -2.62 -8.22 7.86
C LEU A 75 -2.92 -6.83 7.29
N ALA A 76 -2.91 -6.68 5.97
CA ALA A 76 -3.24 -5.44 5.27
C ALA A 76 -4.65 -4.94 5.62
N SER A 77 -5.64 -5.82 5.67
CA SER A 77 -7.02 -5.47 6.03
C SER A 77 -7.18 -4.94 7.47
N ARG A 78 -6.25 -5.27 8.36
CA ARG A 78 -6.22 -4.81 9.76
C ARG A 78 -5.32 -3.61 9.98
N SER A 79 -4.51 -3.23 9.00
CA SER A 79 -3.66 -2.04 9.11
C SER A 79 -4.49 -0.77 9.01
N TYR A 80 -3.99 0.31 9.57
CA TYR A 80 -4.59 1.64 9.46
C TYR A 80 -4.30 2.23 8.09
N PHE A 81 -3.04 2.26 7.68
CA PHE A 81 -2.62 2.56 6.32
C PHE A 81 -1.42 1.69 5.92
N ILE A 82 -1.06 1.72 4.64
CA ILE A 82 0.03 0.94 4.08
C ILE A 82 1.08 1.88 3.48
N MET A 83 2.36 1.56 3.69
CA MET A 83 3.48 2.24 3.05
C MET A 83 4.20 1.26 2.14
N THR A 84 4.39 1.62 0.87
CA THR A 84 4.99 0.70 -0.09
C THR A 84 5.61 1.39 -1.30
N ASP A 85 6.54 0.74 -1.97
CA ASP A 85 7.00 1.07 -3.32
C ASP A 85 6.56 0.01 -4.36
N SER A 86 5.78 -1.01 -3.94
CA SER A 86 5.28 -2.09 -4.79
C SER A 86 4.09 -1.66 -5.64
N GLY A 87 4.16 -1.90 -6.97
CA GLY A 87 3.04 -1.70 -7.87
C GLY A 87 1.85 -2.60 -7.55
N GLY A 88 2.07 -3.88 -7.20
CA GLY A 88 0.99 -4.82 -6.83
C GLY A 88 0.22 -4.36 -5.60
N VAL A 89 0.91 -3.95 -4.55
CA VAL A 89 0.25 -3.46 -3.33
C VAL A 89 -0.53 -2.17 -3.58
N GLN A 90 -0.08 -1.32 -4.51
CA GLN A 90 -0.82 -0.13 -4.94
C GLN A 90 -2.18 -0.48 -5.57
N GLU A 91 -2.28 -1.64 -6.25
CA GLU A 91 -3.53 -2.12 -6.84
C GLU A 91 -4.43 -2.84 -5.82
N GLU A 92 -3.83 -3.58 -4.89
CA GLU A 92 -4.54 -4.46 -3.96
C GLU A 92 -5.09 -3.72 -2.74
N ALA A 93 -4.32 -2.81 -2.15
CA ALA A 93 -4.68 -2.12 -0.92
C ALA A 93 -5.96 -1.26 -1.01
N PRO A 94 -6.26 -0.57 -2.12
CA PRO A 94 -7.53 0.15 -2.28
C PRO A 94 -8.77 -0.73 -2.14
N SER A 95 -8.71 -2.00 -2.58
CA SER A 95 -9.83 -2.94 -2.43
C SER A 95 -10.13 -3.29 -0.96
N LEU A 96 -9.17 -3.06 -0.06
CA LEU A 96 -9.30 -3.24 1.38
C LEU A 96 -9.70 -1.95 2.11
N GLY A 97 -9.94 -0.85 1.38
CA GLY A 97 -10.24 0.46 1.96
C GLY A 97 -9.08 1.04 2.76
N LYS A 98 -7.83 0.79 2.34
CA LYS A 98 -6.63 1.26 3.04
C LYS A 98 -5.93 2.37 2.28
N PRO A 99 -5.71 3.55 2.91
CA PRO A 99 -4.85 4.58 2.35
C PRO A 99 -3.45 4.04 2.08
N VAL A 100 -2.85 4.44 0.96
CA VAL A 100 -1.50 4.00 0.59
C VAL A 100 -0.57 5.19 0.43
N LEU A 101 0.52 5.20 1.17
CA LEU A 101 1.65 6.09 0.97
C LEU A 101 2.68 5.40 0.06
N VAL A 102 2.83 5.93 -1.13
CA VAL A 102 3.73 5.37 -2.14
C VAL A 102 5.10 6.04 -2.04
N LEU A 103 6.11 5.26 -1.68
CA LEU A 103 7.49 5.71 -1.44
C LEU A 103 8.29 5.85 -2.74
N ARG A 104 7.69 6.55 -3.70
CA ARG A 104 8.24 6.85 -5.03
C ARG A 104 7.88 8.26 -5.43
N ASP A 105 8.70 8.89 -6.26
CA ASP A 105 8.40 10.21 -6.87
C ASP A 105 7.43 10.08 -8.04
N THR A 106 7.39 8.91 -8.68
CA THR A 106 6.49 8.59 -9.79
C THR A 106 5.90 7.21 -9.61
N THR A 107 4.74 6.95 -10.22
CA THR A 107 4.13 5.63 -10.24
C THR A 107 3.64 5.27 -11.64
N GLU A 108 3.67 3.99 -11.95
CA GLU A 108 3.00 3.39 -13.11
C GLU A 108 1.50 3.15 -12.87
N ARG A 109 0.98 3.61 -11.74
CA ARG A 109 -0.43 3.48 -11.31
C ARG A 109 -1.06 4.86 -11.08
N PRO A 110 -1.10 5.75 -12.09
CA PRO A 110 -1.63 7.10 -11.95
C PRO A 110 -3.13 7.13 -11.64
N GLU A 111 -3.87 6.06 -11.95
CA GLU A 111 -5.29 5.91 -11.66
C GLU A 111 -5.57 6.02 -10.15
N GLY A 112 -4.82 5.31 -9.31
CA GLY A 112 -4.99 5.35 -7.87
C GLY A 112 -4.67 6.71 -7.26
N VAL A 113 -3.73 7.45 -7.85
CA VAL A 113 -3.45 8.83 -7.43
C VAL A 113 -4.62 9.74 -7.80
N ARG A 114 -5.17 9.60 -9.01
CA ARG A 114 -6.33 10.39 -9.46
C ARG A 114 -7.59 10.06 -8.68
N ALA A 115 -7.82 8.79 -8.39
CA ALA A 115 -8.95 8.33 -7.56
C ALA A 115 -8.82 8.77 -6.09
N GLY A 116 -7.61 9.11 -5.64
CA GLY A 116 -7.34 9.53 -4.26
C GLY A 116 -7.04 8.39 -3.29
N THR A 117 -6.90 7.14 -3.75
CA THR A 117 -6.54 5.99 -2.90
C THR A 117 -5.05 5.94 -2.57
N LEU A 118 -4.21 6.53 -3.43
CA LEU A 118 -2.75 6.55 -3.32
C LEU A 118 -2.23 7.99 -3.18
N LYS A 119 -1.19 8.16 -2.35
CA LYS A 119 -0.44 9.42 -2.25
C LYS A 119 1.04 9.17 -2.49
N LEU A 120 1.61 9.80 -3.53
CA LEU A 120 3.05 9.78 -3.77
C LEU A 120 3.77 10.65 -2.74
N VAL A 121 4.67 10.06 -1.98
CA VAL A 121 5.43 10.76 -0.94
C VAL A 121 6.93 10.81 -1.22
N GLY A 122 7.41 10.01 -2.18
CA GLY A 122 8.85 9.92 -2.45
C GLY A 122 9.58 9.25 -1.29
N THR A 123 10.88 9.54 -1.20
CA THR A 123 11.78 8.97 -0.19
C THR A 123 12.40 10.01 0.73
N ASP A 124 12.04 11.29 0.57
CA ASP A 124 12.48 12.35 1.47
C ASP A 124 11.89 12.14 2.88
N PRO A 125 12.75 12.06 3.94
CA PRO A 125 12.29 11.75 5.29
C PRO A 125 11.23 12.72 5.83
N ASN A 126 11.32 14.00 5.48
CA ASN A 126 10.38 15.00 5.99
C ASN A 126 9.02 14.84 5.30
N ARG A 127 8.99 14.63 3.98
CA ARG A 127 7.76 14.36 3.23
C ARG A 127 7.08 13.08 3.71
N VAL A 128 7.85 12.03 4.02
CA VAL A 128 7.32 10.78 4.58
C VAL A 128 6.68 11.03 5.94
N LYS A 129 7.38 11.71 6.85
CA LYS A 129 6.86 12.05 8.20
C LYS A 129 5.62 12.95 8.12
N GLU A 130 5.62 13.95 7.27
CA GLU A 130 4.47 14.83 7.04
C GLU A 130 3.24 14.05 6.56
N ALA A 131 3.43 13.15 5.60
CA ALA A 131 2.33 12.33 5.07
C ALA A 131 1.79 11.34 6.10
N MET A 132 2.65 10.69 6.88
CA MET A 132 2.24 9.84 8.00
C MET A 132 1.46 10.64 9.04
N THR A 133 1.99 11.79 9.46
CA THR A 133 1.34 12.67 10.44
C THR A 133 -0.04 13.12 9.94
N ALA A 134 -0.14 13.50 8.67
CA ALA A 134 -1.43 13.91 8.07
C ALA A 134 -2.48 12.79 8.16
N LEU A 135 -2.14 11.55 7.82
CA LEU A 135 -3.07 10.42 7.95
C LEU A 135 -3.45 10.09 9.39
N LEU A 136 -2.55 10.36 10.35
CA LEU A 136 -2.82 10.10 11.77
C LEU A 136 -3.67 11.18 12.43
N THR A 137 -3.60 12.43 11.95
CA THR A 137 -4.21 13.58 12.61
C THR A 137 -5.39 14.21 11.86
N ASP A 138 -5.49 13.99 10.55
CA ASP A 138 -6.58 14.48 9.71
C ASP A 138 -7.56 13.34 9.37
N GLU A 139 -8.61 13.23 10.19
CA GLU A 139 -9.66 12.23 10.00
C GLU A 139 -10.38 12.36 8.65
N LYS A 140 -10.49 13.60 8.14
CA LYS A 140 -11.11 13.83 6.83
C LYS A 140 -10.25 13.28 5.72
N LEU A 141 -8.95 13.59 5.72
CA LEU A 141 -8.00 13.05 4.74
C LEU A 141 -8.01 11.51 4.75
N TYR A 142 -7.98 10.92 5.95
CA TYR A 142 -8.04 9.46 6.10
C TYR A 142 -9.32 8.89 5.48
N LYS A 143 -10.48 9.46 5.78
CA LYS A 143 -11.77 9.04 5.21
C LYS A 143 -11.81 9.21 3.70
N ASP A 144 -11.39 10.36 3.21
CA ASP A 144 -11.36 10.64 1.77
C ASP A 144 -10.52 9.59 1.02
N MET A 145 -9.36 9.19 1.57
CA MET A 145 -8.51 8.17 0.95
C MET A 145 -9.04 6.74 1.10
N SER A 146 -9.56 6.39 2.29
CA SER A 146 -10.02 5.02 2.58
C SER A 146 -11.36 4.67 1.94
N GLN A 147 -12.15 5.69 1.60
CA GLN A 147 -13.48 5.55 0.96
C GLN A 147 -13.46 5.93 -0.52
N ALA A 148 -12.31 6.31 -1.05
CA ALA A 148 -12.17 6.61 -2.47
C ALA A 148 -12.46 5.35 -3.31
N PRO A 149 -13.13 5.50 -4.47
CA PRO A 149 -13.46 4.36 -5.32
C PRO A 149 -12.19 3.64 -5.79
N ASN A 150 -12.23 2.31 -5.82
CA ASN A 150 -11.11 1.52 -6.31
C ASN A 150 -11.05 1.59 -7.85
N PRO A 151 -10.01 2.20 -8.46
CA PRO A 151 -9.93 2.34 -9.90
C PRO A 151 -9.49 1.07 -10.64
N TYR A 152 -9.06 0.03 -9.89
CA TYR A 152 -8.44 -1.17 -10.47
C TYR A 152 -9.42 -2.31 -10.70
N GLY A 153 -10.66 -2.19 -10.25
CA GLY A 153 -11.70 -3.18 -10.50
C GLY A 153 -12.62 -3.42 -9.32
N ASP A 154 -13.71 -4.12 -9.61
CA ASP A 154 -14.79 -4.50 -8.68
C ASP A 154 -14.81 -6.01 -8.35
N GLY A 155 -13.76 -6.74 -8.71
CA GLY A 155 -13.65 -8.20 -8.52
C GLY A 155 -14.40 -9.06 -9.53
N LYS A 156 -15.14 -8.48 -10.49
CA LYS A 156 -15.99 -9.21 -11.45
C LYS A 156 -15.33 -9.42 -12.83
N ALA A 157 -14.01 -9.24 -12.94
CA ALA A 157 -13.31 -9.37 -14.22
C ALA A 157 -13.49 -10.75 -14.86
N SER A 158 -13.43 -11.84 -14.08
CA SER A 158 -13.62 -13.20 -14.59
C SER A 158 -15.01 -13.42 -15.22
N GLU A 159 -16.05 -12.89 -14.58
CA GLU A 159 -17.42 -12.95 -15.09
C GLU A 159 -17.55 -12.21 -16.42
N ARG A 160 -17.00 -11.01 -16.50
CA ARG A 160 -17.00 -10.20 -17.74
C ARG A 160 -16.21 -10.86 -18.86
N ILE A 161 -15.08 -11.48 -18.55
CA ILE A 161 -14.30 -12.24 -19.54
C ILE A 161 -15.12 -13.39 -20.11
N VAL A 162 -15.79 -14.17 -19.25
CA VAL A 162 -16.68 -15.27 -19.70
C VAL A 162 -17.82 -14.72 -20.54
N GLN A 163 -18.48 -13.64 -20.13
CA GLN A 163 -19.54 -13.00 -20.91
C GLN A 163 -19.03 -12.51 -22.27
N ALA A 164 -17.85 -11.91 -22.32
CA ALA A 164 -17.24 -11.43 -23.57
C ALA A 164 -16.96 -12.60 -24.53
N ILE A 165 -16.46 -13.73 -24.03
CA ILE A 165 -16.24 -14.94 -24.82
C ILE A 165 -17.58 -15.48 -25.33
N GLN A 166 -18.59 -15.58 -24.48
CA GLN A 166 -19.93 -16.04 -24.89
C GLN A 166 -20.57 -15.13 -25.93
N HIS A 167 -20.43 -13.82 -25.77
CA HIS A 167 -20.89 -12.83 -26.74
C HIS A 167 -20.19 -12.99 -28.11
N TYR A 168 -18.86 -13.16 -28.09
CA TYR A 168 -18.08 -13.40 -29.32
C TYR A 168 -18.58 -14.61 -30.10
N TYR A 169 -19.03 -15.65 -29.41
CA TYR A 169 -19.62 -16.85 -30.05
C TYR A 169 -21.15 -16.77 -30.27
N GLY A 170 -21.77 -15.61 -30.04
CA GLY A 170 -23.22 -15.41 -30.28
C GLY A 170 -24.12 -16.10 -29.25
N LEU A 171 -23.60 -16.45 -28.07
CA LEU A 171 -24.35 -17.13 -27.02
C LEU A 171 -25.05 -16.16 -26.05
N THR A 172 -24.66 -14.88 -26.04
CA THR A 172 -25.28 -13.80 -25.21
C THR A 172 -25.37 -12.51 -26.00
N GLU A 173 -26.35 -11.64 -25.65
CA GLU A 173 -26.64 -10.42 -26.43
C GLU A 173 -25.74 -9.22 -26.01
N ALA A 174 -25.25 -9.16 -24.78
CA ALA A 174 -24.49 -8.01 -24.28
C ALA A 174 -23.41 -8.42 -23.29
N VAL A 175 -22.39 -7.56 -23.19
CA VAL A 175 -21.30 -7.64 -22.20
C VAL A 175 -21.34 -6.36 -21.34
N SER A 176 -21.29 -6.50 -20.03
CA SER A 176 -21.11 -5.37 -19.14
C SER A 176 -19.63 -4.99 -19.08
N GLU A 177 -19.31 -3.74 -19.38
CA GLU A 177 -17.96 -3.21 -19.22
C GLU A 177 -17.78 -2.61 -17.80
N PHE A 178 -16.61 -2.80 -17.23
CA PHE A 178 -16.22 -2.07 -16.02
C PHE A 178 -15.93 -0.61 -16.40
N ARG A 179 -16.44 0.32 -15.60
CA ARG A 179 -16.11 1.74 -15.68
C ARG A 179 -15.56 2.21 -14.35
N GLU A 180 -14.58 3.09 -14.40
CA GLU A 180 -14.03 3.71 -13.21
C GLU A 180 -15.16 4.44 -12.44
N GLY A 181 -15.41 4.01 -11.19
CA GLY A 181 -16.52 4.50 -10.37
C GLY A 181 -17.72 3.55 -10.24
N ASP A 182 -17.73 2.41 -10.93
CA ASP A 182 -18.71 1.35 -10.66
C ASP A 182 -18.47 0.80 -9.24
N GLU A 183 -19.55 0.69 -8.45
CA GLU A 183 -19.47 0.14 -7.09
C GLU A 183 -19.16 -1.38 -7.12
N ALA A 184 -18.27 -1.79 -6.21
CA ALA A 184 -17.90 -3.19 -6.02
C ALA A 184 -18.99 -4.01 -5.33
#